data_e79d8d9dd013dc1a0a61afa9722b67c6
#
_entry.id   e79d8d9dd013dc1a0a61afa9722b67c6
#
_cell.length_a   1.000
_cell.length_b   1.000
_cell.length_c   1.000
_cell.angle_alpha   90.00
_cell.angle_beta   90.00
_cell.angle_gamma   90.00
#
_symmetry.space_group_name_H-M   'P 1'
#
loop_
_entity.id
_entity.type
_entity.pdbx_description
1 polymer ?
#
loop_
_entity_poly.entity_id
_entity_poly.type
_entity_poly.pdbx_seq_one_letter_code
_entity_poly.pdbx_strand_id
1 'polypeptide(L)'
;MAEFILAGAKAVQIYIDPADTNYKGIRIAAEAFAGDVELVTGKKPELVDAAEKVTGPVIVVGTMKQNPLIAKAAEAGTLNLSEIDGKWECYVTKLADTVLYIAGSDKRGCIYGIYRLSEMIGVSPWVWFADVAPEKKEELKFTAEELDCVSKEPSVKYRGIFINDESPSFT
;
A
#
# COMPACT_ATOMS: atom_id res chain seq x y z
N MET A 1 -12.38 -7.53 -18.55
CA MET A 1 -11.88 -7.78 -17.17
C MET A 1 -12.37 -6.63 -16.31
N ALA A 2 -12.73 -6.88 -15.05
CA ALA A 2 -13.12 -5.80 -14.14
C ALA A 2 -11.90 -4.91 -13.85
N GLU A 3 -12.07 -3.59 -13.93
CA GLU A 3 -11.05 -2.60 -13.62
C GLU A 3 -11.30 -2.05 -12.21
N PHE A 4 -10.24 -1.88 -11.45
CA PHE A 4 -10.27 -1.18 -10.16
C PHE A 4 -9.88 0.29 -10.38
N ILE A 5 -10.84 1.18 -10.15
CA ILE A 5 -10.60 2.61 -10.28
C ILE A 5 -10.06 3.11 -8.92
N LEU A 6 -8.75 3.32 -8.85
CA LEU A 6 -8.07 3.84 -7.69
C LEU A 6 -8.34 5.33 -7.48
N ALA A 7 -8.40 6.09 -8.57
CA ALA A 7 -8.84 7.48 -8.57
C ALA A 7 -9.49 7.82 -9.91
N GLY A 8 -10.72 8.28 -9.87
CA GLY A 8 -11.52 8.69 -11.01
C GLY A 8 -12.27 9.99 -10.67
N ALA A 9 -13.59 9.99 -10.65
CA ALA A 9 -14.37 11.12 -10.13
C ALA A 9 -14.05 11.40 -8.64
N LYS A 10 -13.76 10.33 -7.88
CA LYS A 10 -13.23 10.38 -6.51
C LYS A 10 -12.09 9.38 -6.39
N ALA A 11 -11.19 9.57 -5.42
CA ALA A 11 -10.25 8.53 -5.01
C ALA A 11 -10.93 7.48 -4.12
N VAL A 12 -10.39 6.26 -4.10
CA VAL A 12 -10.83 5.20 -3.17
C VAL A 12 -10.56 5.58 -1.72
N GLN A 13 -11.19 4.86 -0.80
CA GLN A 13 -10.81 4.91 0.61
C GLN A 13 -9.69 3.92 0.92
N ILE A 14 -8.92 4.20 1.97
CA ILE A 14 -7.89 3.29 2.49
C ILE A 14 -8.28 2.92 3.92
N TYR A 15 -8.59 1.64 4.15
CA TYR A 15 -8.95 1.13 5.47
C TYR A 15 -7.75 0.48 6.14
N ILE A 16 -7.49 0.90 7.38
CA ILE A 16 -6.48 0.34 8.27
C ILE A 16 -7.11 0.13 9.63
N ASP A 17 -7.12 -1.11 10.12
CA ASP A 17 -7.72 -1.45 11.41
C ASP A 17 -6.82 -0.94 12.56
N PRO A 18 -7.32 -0.10 13.47
CA PRO A 18 -6.57 0.41 14.60
C PRO A 18 -6.19 -0.67 15.64
N ALA A 19 -6.85 -1.85 15.60
CA ALA A 19 -6.48 -2.99 16.43
C ALA A 19 -5.18 -3.68 15.97
N ASP A 20 -4.74 -3.46 14.72
CA ASP A 20 -3.43 -3.93 14.27
C ASP A 20 -2.32 -3.21 15.05
N THR A 21 -1.49 -3.95 15.80
CA THR A 21 -0.41 -3.37 16.61
C THR A 21 0.61 -2.58 15.78
N ASN A 22 0.62 -2.78 14.47
CA ASN A 22 1.47 -2.07 13.51
C ASN A 22 0.78 -0.84 12.90
N TYR A 23 -0.46 -0.53 13.33
CA TYR A 23 -1.31 0.53 12.80
C TYR A 23 -0.58 1.85 12.53
N LYS A 24 0.18 2.35 13.51
CA LYS A 24 0.87 3.64 13.37
C LYS A 24 1.83 3.68 12.19
N GLY A 25 2.64 2.64 12.03
CA GLY A 25 3.62 2.56 10.94
C GLY A 25 2.97 2.37 9.57
N ILE A 26 1.92 1.54 9.50
CA ILE A 26 1.15 1.31 8.28
C ILE A 26 0.41 2.59 7.88
N ARG A 27 -0.17 3.30 8.85
CA ARG A 27 -0.89 4.56 8.62
C ARG A 27 0.01 5.65 8.02
N ILE A 28 1.24 5.80 8.51
CA ILE A 28 2.21 6.77 7.97
C ILE A 28 2.47 6.49 6.48
N ALA A 29 2.70 5.23 6.12
CA ALA A 29 2.90 4.86 4.71
C ALA A 29 1.64 5.07 3.86
N ALA A 30 0.46 4.78 4.40
CA ALA A 30 -0.81 5.01 3.70
C ALA A 30 -1.12 6.51 3.52
N GLU A 31 -0.77 7.36 4.49
CA GLU A 31 -0.86 8.81 4.38
C GLU A 31 0.08 9.35 3.29
N ALA A 32 1.31 8.82 3.22
CA ALA A 32 2.25 9.15 2.14
C ALA A 32 1.69 8.74 0.77
N PHE A 33 1.18 7.51 0.64
CA PHE A 33 0.54 7.05 -0.60
C PHE A 33 -0.69 7.89 -0.98
N ALA A 34 -1.52 8.30 -0.01
CA ALA A 34 -2.64 9.20 -0.28
C ALA A 34 -2.16 10.55 -0.84
N GLY A 35 -1.02 11.05 -0.35
CA GLY A 35 -0.33 12.22 -0.91
C GLY A 35 0.19 11.99 -2.32
N ASP A 36 0.73 10.80 -2.60
CA ASP A 36 1.20 10.42 -3.94
C ASP A 36 0.05 10.40 -4.96
N VAL A 37 -1.11 9.82 -4.58
CA VAL A 37 -2.31 9.82 -5.43
C VAL A 37 -2.81 11.26 -5.67
N GLU A 38 -2.81 12.08 -4.63
CA GLU A 38 -3.16 13.50 -4.74
C GLU A 38 -2.18 14.25 -5.65
N LEU A 39 -0.88 13.96 -5.53
CA LEU A 39 0.15 14.55 -6.36
C LEU A 39 -0.05 14.19 -7.84
N VAL A 40 -0.46 12.95 -8.16
CA VAL A 40 -0.68 12.49 -9.54
C VAL A 40 -2.02 12.98 -10.09
N THR A 41 -3.11 12.93 -9.30
CA THR A 41 -4.48 13.10 -9.81
C THR A 41 -5.19 14.37 -9.32
N GLY A 42 -4.65 15.04 -8.30
CA GLY A 42 -5.35 16.10 -7.59
C GLY A 42 -6.47 15.62 -6.67
N LYS A 43 -6.62 14.30 -6.45
CA LYS A 43 -7.66 13.69 -5.63
C LYS A 43 -7.03 12.83 -4.55
N LYS A 44 -7.34 13.13 -3.29
CA LYS A 44 -6.74 12.46 -2.14
C LYS A 44 -7.61 11.32 -1.63
N PRO A 45 -7.08 10.08 -1.52
CA PRO A 45 -7.74 9.01 -0.78
C PRO A 45 -8.01 9.38 0.68
N GLU A 46 -9.21 9.04 1.15
CA GLU A 46 -9.56 9.18 2.56
C GLU A 46 -9.08 7.95 3.34
N LEU A 47 -8.36 8.16 4.44
CA LEU A 47 -8.01 7.10 5.36
C LEU A 47 -9.13 6.90 6.37
N VAL A 48 -9.64 5.68 6.46
CA VAL A 48 -10.69 5.28 7.42
C VAL A 48 -10.16 4.21 8.37
N ASP A 49 -10.61 4.28 9.61
CA ASP A 49 -10.21 3.44 10.74
C ASP A 49 -11.35 2.57 11.31
N ALA A 50 -12.52 2.64 10.67
CA ALA A 50 -13.70 1.89 11.04
C ALA A 50 -14.36 1.31 9.79
N ALA A 51 -14.64 0.01 9.80
CA ALA A 51 -15.17 -0.70 8.64
C ALA A 51 -16.55 -0.17 8.18
N GLU A 52 -17.35 0.33 9.11
CA GLU A 52 -18.66 0.95 8.83
C GLU A 52 -18.58 2.30 8.10
N LYS A 53 -17.39 2.91 8.05
CA LYS A 53 -17.15 4.15 7.29
C LYS A 53 -16.79 3.89 5.83
N VAL A 54 -16.57 2.62 5.45
CA VAL A 54 -16.28 2.25 4.08
C VAL A 54 -17.54 2.34 3.23
N THR A 55 -17.54 3.19 2.22
CA THR A 55 -18.72 3.51 1.41
C THR A 55 -18.60 3.15 -0.08
N GLY A 56 -17.54 2.44 -0.47
CA GLY A 56 -17.31 2.12 -1.89
C GLY A 56 -16.06 1.28 -2.10
N PRO A 57 -15.44 1.36 -3.26
CA PRO A 57 -14.17 0.70 -3.50
C PRO A 57 -13.12 1.12 -2.47
N VAL A 58 -12.37 0.15 -1.95
CA VAL A 58 -11.47 0.37 -0.83
C VAL A 58 -10.18 -0.42 -0.97
N ILE A 59 -9.09 0.15 -0.48
CA ILE A 59 -7.84 -0.56 -0.22
C ILE A 59 -7.84 -0.96 1.25
N VAL A 60 -7.80 -2.26 1.54
CA VAL A 60 -7.67 -2.80 2.90
C VAL A 60 -6.22 -3.16 3.15
N VAL A 61 -5.60 -2.51 4.12
CA VAL A 61 -4.18 -2.74 4.44
C VAL A 61 -4.05 -3.26 5.87
N GLY A 62 -3.27 -4.31 6.05
CA GLY A 62 -2.97 -4.82 7.38
C GLY A 62 -2.05 -6.03 7.39
N THR A 63 -1.60 -6.40 8.60
CA THR A 63 -0.81 -7.61 8.76
C THR A 63 -1.70 -8.85 8.76
N MET A 64 -1.20 -9.93 8.18
CA MET A 64 -1.94 -11.18 8.00
C MET A 64 -2.47 -11.78 9.32
N LYS A 65 -1.81 -11.48 10.45
CA LYS A 65 -2.15 -12.08 11.76
C LYS A 65 -3.00 -11.18 12.65
N GLN A 66 -3.15 -9.90 12.32
CA GLN A 66 -3.76 -8.94 13.25
C GLN A 66 -4.91 -8.12 12.65
N ASN A 67 -5.03 -8.06 11.32
CA ASN A 67 -6.13 -7.35 10.70
C ASN A 67 -7.34 -8.30 10.50
N PRO A 68 -8.50 -8.02 11.13
CA PRO A 68 -9.67 -8.90 11.05
C PRO A 68 -10.23 -9.11 9.64
N LEU A 69 -10.17 -8.07 8.79
CA LEU A 69 -10.67 -8.18 7.41
C LEU A 69 -9.72 -9.02 6.54
N ILE A 70 -8.41 -8.91 6.77
CA ILE A 70 -7.42 -9.78 6.11
C ILE A 70 -7.61 -11.23 6.54
N ALA A 71 -7.77 -11.49 7.85
CA ALA A 71 -8.04 -12.83 8.36
C ALA A 71 -9.32 -13.43 7.77
N LYS A 72 -10.42 -12.67 7.78
CA LYS A 72 -11.69 -13.10 7.20
C LYS A 72 -11.60 -13.39 5.69
N ALA A 73 -10.88 -12.57 4.95
CA ALA A 73 -10.67 -12.80 3.51
C ALA A 73 -9.83 -14.05 3.24
N ALA A 74 -8.85 -14.35 4.11
CA ALA A 74 -8.06 -15.57 4.03
C ALA A 74 -8.90 -16.82 4.38
N GLU A 75 -9.70 -16.77 5.45
CA GLU A 75 -10.63 -17.83 5.82
C GLU A 75 -11.68 -18.14 4.73
N ALA A 76 -12.15 -17.10 4.04
CA ALA A 76 -13.06 -17.24 2.91
C ALA A 76 -12.39 -17.74 1.62
N GLY A 77 -11.07 -17.96 1.61
CA GLY A 77 -10.32 -18.37 0.44
C GLY A 77 -10.09 -17.27 -0.61
N THR A 78 -10.47 -16.02 -0.31
CA THR A 78 -10.24 -14.86 -1.19
C THR A 78 -8.75 -14.50 -1.25
N LEU A 79 -8.04 -14.63 -0.13
CA LEU A 79 -6.60 -14.41 0.00
C LEU A 79 -5.86 -15.71 0.26
N ASN A 80 -4.84 -16.00 -0.53
CA ASN A 80 -3.87 -17.05 -0.22
C ASN A 80 -2.64 -16.42 0.45
N LEU A 81 -2.48 -16.60 1.73
CA LEU A 81 -1.38 -16.05 2.52
C LEU A 81 -0.26 -17.07 2.79
N SER A 82 -0.40 -18.32 2.31
CA SER A 82 0.56 -19.40 2.60
C SER A 82 1.97 -19.10 2.07
N GLU A 83 2.07 -18.35 0.99
CA GLU A 83 3.35 -18.00 0.38
C GLU A 83 4.16 -16.96 1.18
N ILE A 84 3.51 -16.22 2.08
CA ILE A 84 4.17 -15.21 2.92
C ILE A 84 4.20 -15.60 4.40
N ASP A 85 3.54 -16.71 4.79
CA ASP A 85 3.55 -17.14 6.19
C ASP A 85 4.94 -17.64 6.61
N GLY A 86 5.37 -17.16 7.78
CA GLY A 86 6.71 -17.44 8.29
C GLY A 86 7.85 -16.67 7.62
N LYS A 87 7.56 -15.91 6.56
CA LYS A 87 8.54 -15.05 5.89
C LYS A 87 8.53 -13.64 6.49
N TRP A 88 9.58 -12.90 6.24
CA TRP A 88 9.73 -11.52 6.70
C TRP A 88 9.66 -10.53 5.53
N GLU A 89 9.06 -9.36 5.79
CA GLU A 89 8.96 -8.26 4.83
C GLU A 89 8.30 -8.63 3.50
N CYS A 90 7.41 -9.63 3.51
CA CYS A 90 6.64 -10.05 2.34
C CYS A 90 5.22 -9.48 2.37
N TYR A 91 4.60 -9.40 1.21
CA TYR A 91 3.20 -9.02 1.07
C TYR A 91 2.50 -9.78 -0.06
N VAL A 92 1.19 -9.83 0.06
CA VAL A 92 0.26 -10.21 -1.01
C VAL A 92 -0.60 -8.99 -1.32
N THR A 93 -0.76 -8.68 -2.59
CA THR A 93 -1.82 -7.79 -3.07
C THR A 93 -2.83 -8.62 -3.86
N LYS A 94 -4.12 -8.40 -3.61
CA LYS A 94 -5.20 -9.13 -4.28
C LYS A 94 -6.40 -8.24 -4.49
N LEU A 95 -6.83 -8.12 -5.74
CA LEU A 95 -8.11 -7.50 -6.07
C LEU A 95 -9.22 -8.56 -6.01
N ALA A 96 -10.26 -8.30 -5.22
CA ALA A 96 -11.48 -9.08 -5.19
C ALA A 96 -12.68 -8.13 -5.20
N ASP A 97 -13.49 -8.22 -6.23
CA ASP A 97 -14.60 -7.31 -6.51
C ASP A 97 -14.17 -5.82 -6.46
N THR A 98 -14.57 -5.09 -5.44
CA THR A 98 -14.26 -3.67 -5.23
C THR A 98 -13.22 -3.44 -4.13
N VAL A 99 -12.60 -4.50 -3.61
CA VAL A 99 -11.64 -4.44 -2.52
C VAL A 99 -10.25 -4.85 -3.02
N LEU A 100 -9.30 -3.95 -2.89
CA LEU A 100 -7.88 -4.27 -3.05
C LEU A 100 -7.28 -4.56 -1.68
N TYR A 101 -6.93 -5.80 -1.43
CA TYR A 101 -6.24 -6.21 -0.20
C TYR A 101 -4.73 -6.02 -0.35
N ILE A 102 -4.10 -5.50 0.70
CA ILE A 102 -2.64 -5.49 0.90
C ILE A 102 -2.37 -6.16 2.23
N ALA A 103 -1.98 -7.43 2.20
CA ALA A 103 -1.69 -8.23 3.37
C ALA A 103 -0.18 -8.42 3.53
N GLY A 104 0.40 -7.89 4.61
CA GLY A 104 1.81 -8.08 4.91
C GLY A 104 2.06 -9.23 5.87
N SER A 105 3.16 -9.96 5.69
CA SER A 105 3.66 -10.92 6.69
C SER A 105 4.02 -10.24 8.00
N ASP A 106 4.43 -8.98 7.91
CA ASP A 106 4.75 -8.08 9.01
C ASP A 106 4.47 -6.61 8.61
N LYS A 107 4.82 -5.67 9.50
CA LYS A 107 4.66 -4.23 9.26
C LYS A 107 5.35 -3.76 7.97
N ARG A 108 6.58 -4.21 7.74
CA ARG A 108 7.35 -3.77 6.56
C ARG A 108 6.77 -4.36 5.28
N GLY A 109 6.28 -5.59 5.32
CA GLY A 109 5.54 -6.16 4.20
C GLY A 109 4.34 -5.31 3.80
N CYS A 110 3.52 -4.85 4.76
CA CYS A 110 2.43 -3.91 4.48
C CYS A 110 2.93 -2.62 3.81
N ILE A 111 3.98 -2.01 4.37
CA ILE A 111 4.57 -0.76 3.87
C ILE A 111 5.08 -0.95 2.43
N TYR A 112 5.75 -2.05 2.14
CA TYR A 112 6.25 -2.33 0.78
C TYR A 112 5.11 -2.58 -0.21
N GLY A 113 4.03 -3.24 0.22
CA GLY A 113 2.82 -3.37 -0.61
C GLY A 113 2.18 -2.02 -0.95
N ILE A 114 2.18 -1.08 0.00
CA ILE A 114 1.71 0.30 -0.23
C ILE A 114 2.63 1.02 -1.23
N TYR A 115 3.95 1.00 -1.02
CA TYR A 115 4.90 1.68 -1.91
C TYR A 115 4.95 1.07 -3.32
N ARG A 116 4.63 -0.23 -3.47
CA ARG A 116 4.41 -0.80 -4.80
C ARG A 116 3.31 -0.06 -5.55
N LEU A 117 2.22 0.32 -4.89
CA LEU A 117 1.17 1.13 -5.53
C LEU A 117 1.68 2.53 -5.89
N SER A 118 2.50 3.18 -5.05
CA SER A 118 3.12 4.46 -5.38
C SER A 118 3.97 4.36 -6.65
N GLU A 119 4.77 3.29 -6.78
CA GLU A 119 5.55 3.01 -7.99
C GLU A 119 4.65 2.81 -9.21
N MET A 120 3.59 2.01 -9.09
CA MET A 120 2.64 1.72 -10.18
C MET A 120 1.93 2.96 -10.71
N ILE A 121 1.63 3.94 -9.86
CA ILE A 121 1.03 5.21 -10.29
C ILE A 121 2.05 6.19 -10.88
N GLY A 122 3.34 5.85 -10.84
CA GLY A 122 4.43 6.61 -11.43
C GLY A 122 5.16 7.54 -10.47
N VAL A 123 4.98 7.36 -9.16
CA VAL A 123 5.73 8.12 -8.16
C VAL A 123 7.03 7.38 -7.83
N SER A 124 8.15 8.05 -8.02
CA SER A 124 9.48 7.56 -7.73
C SER A 124 10.02 8.17 -6.43
N PRO A 125 10.91 7.48 -5.69
CA PRO A 125 11.64 8.08 -4.58
C PRO A 125 12.39 9.37 -4.93
N TRP A 126 12.71 9.57 -6.20
CA TRP A 126 13.36 10.79 -6.72
C TRP A 126 12.49 12.05 -6.62
N VAL A 127 11.19 11.92 -6.35
CA VAL A 127 10.33 13.05 -5.93
C VAL A 127 10.93 13.80 -4.74
N TRP A 128 11.47 13.06 -3.78
CA TRP A 128 12.05 13.60 -2.55
C TRP A 128 13.53 14.01 -2.68
N PHE A 129 14.29 13.27 -3.48
CA PHE A 129 15.75 13.45 -3.56
C PHE A 129 16.22 14.30 -4.74
N ALA A 130 15.39 14.48 -5.75
CA ALA A 130 15.79 15.16 -7.00
C ALA A 130 14.64 15.96 -7.64
N ASP A 131 13.58 16.27 -6.90
CA ASP A 131 12.42 17.07 -7.36
C ASP A 131 11.79 16.53 -8.66
N VAL A 132 11.83 15.21 -8.87
CA VAL A 132 11.25 14.58 -10.05
C VAL A 132 9.74 14.46 -9.89
N ALA A 133 9.01 15.44 -10.42
CA ALA A 133 7.55 15.42 -10.36
C ALA A 133 6.97 14.28 -11.21
N PRO A 134 5.99 13.52 -10.68
CA PRO A 134 5.31 12.49 -11.46
C PRO A 134 4.41 13.11 -12.53
N GLU A 135 4.13 12.35 -13.58
CA GLU A 135 3.19 12.74 -14.62
C GLU A 135 1.76 12.84 -14.02
N LYS A 136 1.06 13.93 -14.38
CA LYS A 136 -0.34 14.11 -13.99
C LYS A 136 -1.25 13.20 -14.79
N LYS A 137 -2.23 12.57 -14.10
CA LYS A 137 -3.23 11.69 -14.70
C LYS A 137 -4.63 12.07 -14.23
N GLU A 138 -5.59 12.05 -15.11
CA GLU A 138 -7.00 12.32 -14.75
C GLU A 138 -7.63 11.15 -13.99
N GLU A 139 -7.20 9.93 -14.33
CA GLU A 139 -7.70 8.69 -13.77
C GLU A 139 -6.57 7.70 -13.52
N LEU A 140 -6.69 6.93 -12.44
CA LEU A 140 -5.84 5.79 -12.13
C LEU A 140 -6.73 4.54 -12.07
N LYS A 141 -6.52 3.63 -13.00
CA LYS A 141 -7.25 2.37 -13.07
C LYS A 141 -6.31 1.22 -13.38
N PHE A 142 -6.61 0.08 -12.81
CA PHE A 142 -5.80 -1.13 -12.92
C PHE A 142 -6.68 -2.36 -13.04
N THR A 143 -6.17 -3.35 -13.73
CA THR A 143 -6.77 -4.69 -13.78
C THR A 143 -6.30 -5.53 -12.59
N ALA A 144 -7.01 -6.64 -12.32
CA ALA A 144 -6.56 -7.60 -11.31
C ALA A 144 -5.18 -8.19 -11.66
N GLU A 145 -4.89 -8.42 -12.94
CA GLU A 145 -3.60 -8.94 -13.39
C GLU A 145 -2.42 -8.01 -13.03
N GLU A 146 -2.64 -6.69 -13.09
CA GLU A 146 -1.63 -5.70 -12.73
C GLU A 146 -1.48 -5.57 -11.20
N LEU A 147 -2.59 -5.69 -10.46
CA LEU A 147 -2.61 -5.49 -9.01
C LEU A 147 -2.20 -6.74 -8.23
N ASP A 148 -2.62 -7.92 -8.66
CA ASP A 148 -2.37 -9.16 -7.94
C ASP A 148 -0.88 -9.50 -7.94
N CYS A 149 -0.32 -9.68 -6.73
CA CYS A 149 1.09 -9.95 -6.58
C CYS A 149 1.38 -10.68 -5.26
N VAL A 150 2.33 -11.58 -5.31
CA VAL A 150 2.98 -12.13 -4.12
C VAL A 150 4.44 -11.74 -4.16
N SER A 151 4.89 -10.97 -3.17
CA SER A 151 6.28 -10.55 -3.10
C SER A 151 7.20 -11.69 -2.66
N LYS A 152 8.46 -11.60 -3.06
CA LYS A 152 9.51 -12.49 -2.54
C LYS A 152 10.10 -11.91 -1.27
N GLU A 153 10.58 -12.80 -0.39
CA GLU A 153 11.37 -12.41 0.77
C GLU A 153 12.67 -11.74 0.31
N PRO A 154 13.06 -10.60 0.94
CA PRO A 154 14.32 -9.96 0.61
C PRO A 154 15.52 -10.88 0.85
N SER A 155 16.47 -10.90 -0.09
CA SER A 155 17.65 -11.76 -0.03
C SER A 155 18.64 -11.41 1.07
N VAL A 156 18.58 -10.16 1.59
CA VAL A 156 19.43 -9.66 2.69
C VAL A 156 18.57 -8.98 3.75
N LYS A 157 18.83 -9.31 5.01
CA LYS A 157 18.04 -8.83 6.16
C LYS A 157 18.24 -7.34 6.44
N TYR A 158 19.48 -6.88 6.36
CA TYR A 158 19.82 -5.49 6.67
C TYR A 158 20.09 -4.74 5.38
N ARG A 159 19.28 -3.73 5.13
CA ARG A 159 19.37 -2.83 3.97
C ARG A 159 19.23 -1.42 4.47
N GLY A 160 19.93 -0.48 3.87
CA GLY A 160 19.88 0.91 4.29
C GLY A 160 20.59 1.82 3.32
N ILE A 161 20.41 3.10 3.54
CA ILE A 161 21.15 4.18 2.88
C ILE A 161 22.08 4.77 3.94
N PHE A 162 23.35 4.93 3.61
CA PHE A 162 24.26 5.69 4.42
C PHE A 162 24.14 7.18 4.04
N ILE A 163 23.83 8.01 5.02
CA ILE A 163 23.81 9.46 4.86
C ILE A 163 24.98 10.00 5.66
N ASN A 164 25.94 10.64 4.97
CA ASN A 164 27.01 11.34 5.63
C ASN A 164 26.50 12.72 6.07
N ASP A 165 26.38 12.93 7.37
CA ASP A 165 25.90 14.17 8.00
C ASP A 165 27.04 15.05 8.57
N GLU A 166 28.29 14.73 8.19
CA GLU A 166 29.45 15.55 8.56
C GLU A 166 29.39 16.90 7.83
N SER A 167 29.75 17.97 8.58
CA SER A 167 29.89 19.32 8.02
C SER A 167 30.91 19.32 6.87
N PRO A 168 30.61 19.90 5.68
CA PRO A 168 29.46 20.77 5.36
C PRO A 168 28.30 20.06 4.62
N SER A 169 28.16 18.76 4.70
CA SER A 169 27.24 17.98 3.87
C SER A 169 25.75 18.30 4.09
N PHE A 170 25.41 18.76 5.29
CA PHE A 170 24.07 19.21 5.66
C PHE A 170 24.16 20.52 6.43
N THR A 171 24.26 21.64 5.73
CA THR A 171 24.19 22.99 6.27
C THR A 171 23.05 23.76 5.61
#